data_e1ee3a4e077211d3b6369bea902e66b1
#
_entry.id   e1ee3a4e077211d3b6369bea902e66b1
#
_cell.length_a   1.000
_cell.length_b   1.000
_cell.length_c   1.000
_cell.angle_alpha   90.00
_cell.angle_beta   90.00
_cell.angle_gamma   90.00
#
_symmetry.space_group_name_H-M   'P 1'
#
loop_
_entity.id
_entity.type
_entity.pdbx_description
1 polymer ?
#
loop_
_entity_poly.entity_id
_entity_poly.type
_entity_poly.pdbx_seq_one_letter_code
_entity_poly.pdbx_strand_id
1 'polypeptide(L)'
;MHTTGWVTVIRIDLHTHTYRSGDAKTPLLEFAECAIGLDLIAITDHHDLYAAGILREQFSLPVIQGEEINTGQGEVIGLYLTESIPRLLGLAETCKRIRDQHGLVYVPHPTDTSRHAIGIERLANLCQRNLVDIIEVGNSKSAHIDRQAEVLARSFELPVVAASDAHVAEAIGSSFTTISRLPNDASELVTLLLNSSYHHQAFDPVRDATRTIILPSNSGKS
;
A
#
# COMPACT_ATOMS: atom_id res chain seq x y z
N MET A 1 39.15 -11.48 0.83
CA MET A 1 37.92 -12.31 0.83
C MET A 1 36.76 -11.35 0.74
N HIS A 2 36.14 -11.20 -0.43
CA HIS A 2 34.94 -10.39 -0.57
C HIS A 2 33.76 -11.27 -0.19
N THR A 3 33.23 -11.02 1.00
CA THR A 3 31.92 -11.58 1.39
C THR A 3 30.87 -10.87 0.56
N THR A 4 30.37 -11.51 -0.48
CA THR A 4 29.14 -11.10 -1.15
C THR A 4 27.99 -11.32 -0.15
N GLY A 5 27.74 -10.30 0.69
CA GLY A 5 26.56 -10.29 1.52
C GLY A 5 25.34 -10.25 0.61
N TRP A 6 24.48 -11.26 0.69
CA TRP A 6 23.16 -11.23 0.07
C TRP A 6 22.37 -10.08 0.68
N VAL A 7 22.05 -9.06 -0.11
CA VAL A 7 21.14 -8.03 0.33
C VAL A 7 19.75 -8.66 0.30
N THR A 8 19.19 -8.92 1.45
CA THR A 8 17.79 -9.35 1.55
C THR A 8 16.92 -8.18 1.09
N VAL A 9 16.16 -8.39 0.04
CA VAL A 9 15.22 -7.41 -0.49
C VAL A 9 13.84 -7.77 0.04
N ILE A 10 13.25 -6.90 0.84
CA ILE A 10 11.92 -7.05 1.42
C ILE A 10 10.90 -6.45 0.47
N ARG A 11 9.90 -7.23 0.05
CA ARG A 11 8.80 -6.79 -0.82
C ARG A 11 7.60 -6.40 0.03
N ILE A 12 7.12 -5.18 -0.18
CA ILE A 12 5.97 -4.65 0.54
C ILE A 12 4.89 -4.13 -0.41
N ASP A 13 3.64 -4.43 -0.10
CA ASP A 13 2.48 -3.89 -0.80
C ASP A 13 1.64 -3.08 0.20
N LEU A 14 1.60 -1.76 0.02
CA LEU A 14 1.04 -0.84 1.01
C LEU A 14 -0.39 -0.39 0.72
N HIS A 15 -1.03 -0.97 -0.33
CA HIS A 15 -2.39 -0.62 -0.71
C HIS A 15 -3.11 -1.85 -1.29
N THR A 16 -3.95 -2.50 -0.48
CA THR A 16 -4.69 -3.70 -0.86
C THR A 16 -6.07 -3.74 -0.22
N HIS A 17 -7.01 -4.40 -0.89
CA HIS A 17 -8.39 -4.53 -0.47
C HIS A 17 -8.81 -5.98 -0.34
N THR A 18 -9.60 -6.29 0.70
CA THR A 18 -10.24 -7.57 0.92
C THR A 18 -11.76 -7.46 0.64
N TYR A 19 -12.49 -8.55 0.78
CA TYR A 19 -13.97 -8.53 0.66
C TYR A 19 -14.66 -7.54 1.63
N ARG A 20 -13.95 -7.05 2.64
CA ARG A 20 -14.46 -6.05 3.61
C ARG A 20 -14.60 -4.66 3.00
N SER A 21 -13.87 -4.39 1.96
CA SER A 21 -13.87 -3.09 1.27
C SER A 21 -15.21 -2.77 0.58
N GLY A 22 -16.00 -3.78 0.26
CA GLY A 22 -17.30 -3.63 -0.39
C GLY A 22 -17.22 -3.58 -1.94
N ASP A 23 -16.13 -3.11 -2.49
CA ASP A 23 -15.84 -3.08 -3.93
C ASP A 23 -14.80 -4.14 -4.35
N ALA A 24 -14.13 -4.78 -3.40
CA ALA A 24 -13.28 -5.94 -3.60
C ALA A 24 -14.02 -7.25 -3.25
N LYS A 25 -13.54 -8.37 -3.77
CA LYS A 25 -14.22 -9.68 -3.62
C LYS A 25 -13.35 -10.75 -2.99
N THR A 26 -12.08 -10.48 -2.73
CA THR A 26 -11.09 -11.47 -2.28
C THR A 26 -11.36 -11.92 -0.86
N PRO A 27 -11.77 -13.20 -0.62
CA PRO A 27 -11.91 -13.74 0.72
C PRO A 27 -10.55 -13.80 1.43
N LEU A 28 -10.53 -13.76 2.77
CA LEU A 28 -9.27 -13.69 3.53
C LEU A 28 -8.35 -14.90 3.32
N LEU A 29 -8.89 -16.10 3.13
CA LEU A 29 -8.09 -17.29 2.81
C LEU A 29 -7.36 -17.13 1.48
N GLU A 30 -8.10 -16.77 0.44
CA GLU A 30 -7.55 -16.55 -0.90
C GLU A 30 -6.56 -15.37 -0.92
N PHE A 31 -6.86 -14.31 -0.18
CA PHE A 31 -5.95 -13.19 0.03
C PHE A 31 -4.62 -13.67 0.62
N ALA A 32 -4.66 -14.48 1.68
CA ALA A 32 -3.48 -15.02 2.34
C ALA A 32 -2.65 -15.91 1.40
N GLU A 33 -3.30 -16.72 0.57
CA GLU A 33 -2.64 -17.56 -0.42
C GLU A 33 -1.95 -16.74 -1.52
N CYS A 34 -2.58 -15.67 -2.00
CA CYS A 34 -2.01 -14.79 -3.03
C CYS A 34 -0.95 -13.82 -2.49
N ALA A 35 -0.96 -13.53 -1.20
CA ALA A 35 0.07 -12.69 -0.56
C ALA A 35 1.43 -13.39 -0.39
N ILE A 36 1.53 -14.67 -0.73
CA ILE A 36 2.79 -15.42 -0.69
C ILE A 36 3.81 -14.77 -1.64
N GLY A 37 4.96 -14.36 -1.09
CA GLY A 37 6.00 -13.65 -1.83
C GLY A 37 6.08 -12.16 -1.52
N LEU A 38 5.15 -11.65 -0.70
CA LEU A 38 5.26 -10.38 -0.01
C LEU A 38 5.74 -10.62 1.42
N ASP A 39 6.66 -9.79 1.88
CA ASP A 39 7.22 -9.86 3.24
C ASP A 39 6.44 -8.99 4.23
N LEU A 40 5.69 -8.00 3.72
CA LEU A 40 4.83 -7.11 4.49
C LEU A 40 3.71 -6.59 3.59
N ILE A 41 2.49 -6.52 4.11
CA ILE A 41 1.34 -6.03 3.36
C ILE A 41 0.50 -5.09 4.23
N ALA A 42 -0.02 -4.00 3.65
CA ALA A 42 -1.02 -3.18 4.32
C ALA A 42 -2.41 -3.57 3.84
N ILE A 43 -3.31 -3.80 4.78
CA ILE A 43 -4.73 -3.95 4.51
C ILE A 43 -5.37 -2.59 4.69
N THR A 44 -5.93 -2.06 3.61
CA THR A 44 -6.44 -0.69 3.52
C THR A 44 -7.88 -0.66 3.03
N ASP A 45 -8.68 -1.62 3.51
CA ASP A 45 -10.11 -1.68 3.19
C ASP A 45 -10.80 -0.34 3.42
N HIS A 46 -11.78 -0.01 2.56
CA HIS A 46 -12.57 1.20 2.72
C HIS A 46 -13.36 1.18 4.03
N HIS A 47 -13.04 2.12 4.92
CA HIS A 47 -13.77 2.34 6.20
C HIS A 47 -13.86 1.11 7.10
N ASP A 48 -12.87 0.20 7.04
CA ASP A 48 -12.86 -1.04 7.82
C ASP A 48 -11.43 -1.45 8.21
N LEU A 49 -11.23 -1.82 9.47
CA LEU A 49 -9.93 -2.27 10.01
C LEU A 49 -9.93 -3.78 10.38
N TYR A 50 -11.06 -4.46 10.19
CA TYR A 50 -11.28 -5.79 10.74
C TYR A 50 -10.41 -6.88 10.11
N ALA A 51 -10.21 -6.84 8.79
CA ALA A 51 -9.51 -7.90 8.06
C ALA A 51 -8.03 -8.02 8.47
N ALA A 52 -7.36 -6.90 8.78
CA ALA A 52 -5.95 -6.87 9.15
C ALA A 52 -5.66 -7.73 10.41
N GLY A 53 -6.52 -7.64 11.43
CA GLY A 53 -6.40 -8.45 12.64
C GLY A 53 -6.50 -9.95 12.36
N ILE A 54 -7.52 -10.35 11.58
CA ILE A 54 -7.73 -11.76 11.23
C ILE A 54 -6.56 -12.31 10.41
N LEU A 55 -6.09 -11.58 9.40
CA LEU A 55 -4.97 -12.01 8.56
C LEU A 55 -3.70 -12.21 9.38
N ARG A 56 -3.45 -11.35 10.36
CA ARG A 56 -2.31 -11.47 11.27
C ARG A 56 -2.44 -12.67 12.21
N GLU A 57 -3.60 -12.84 12.83
CA GLU A 57 -3.80 -13.86 13.87
C GLU A 57 -4.00 -15.26 13.32
N GLN A 58 -4.79 -15.40 12.25
CA GLN A 58 -5.16 -16.71 11.72
C GLN A 58 -4.23 -17.22 10.61
N PHE A 59 -3.62 -16.30 9.84
CA PHE A 59 -2.78 -16.66 8.69
C PHE A 59 -1.31 -16.33 8.90
N SER A 60 -0.94 -15.72 10.04
CA SER A 60 0.44 -15.34 10.37
C SER A 60 1.09 -14.42 9.31
N LEU A 61 0.27 -13.63 8.60
CA LEU A 61 0.79 -12.66 7.65
C LEU A 61 1.37 -11.44 8.38
N PRO A 62 2.53 -10.94 7.96
CA PRO A 62 3.01 -9.63 8.40
C PRO A 62 2.14 -8.52 7.82
N VAL A 63 1.26 -7.95 8.65
CA VAL A 63 0.25 -6.98 8.21
C VAL A 63 0.40 -5.66 8.92
N ILE A 64 0.40 -4.57 8.15
CA ILE A 64 0.11 -3.21 8.62
C ILE A 64 -1.40 -3.00 8.57
N GLN A 65 -1.98 -2.59 9.69
CA GLN A 65 -3.39 -2.19 9.74
C GLN A 65 -3.53 -0.78 9.21
N GLY A 66 -4.37 -0.61 8.21
CA GLY A 66 -4.67 0.67 7.57
C GLY A 66 -6.11 0.74 7.09
N GLU A 67 -6.47 1.89 6.60
CA GLU A 67 -7.81 2.19 6.07
C GLU A 67 -7.69 3.17 4.92
N GLU A 68 -8.34 2.90 3.79
CA GLU A 68 -8.55 3.89 2.76
C GLU A 68 -9.82 4.69 3.06
N ILE A 69 -9.63 5.98 3.31
CA ILE A 69 -10.66 6.87 3.84
C ILE A 69 -11.14 7.78 2.71
N ASN A 70 -12.42 7.63 2.35
CA ASN A 70 -13.08 8.57 1.45
C ASN A 70 -13.37 9.87 2.20
N THR A 71 -12.64 10.92 1.87
CA THR A 71 -12.89 12.27 2.37
C THR A 71 -13.89 13.00 1.48
N GLY A 72 -14.36 14.17 1.87
CA GLY A 72 -15.17 15.00 0.98
C GLY A 72 -14.41 15.56 -0.24
N GLN A 73 -13.11 15.28 -0.37
CA GLN A 73 -12.21 15.91 -1.34
C GLN A 73 -11.25 14.94 -2.04
N GLY A 74 -11.49 13.65 -1.92
CA GLY A 74 -10.66 12.56 -2.45
C GLY A 74 -10.29 11.54 -1.38
N GLU A 75 -9.46 10.57 -1.72
CA GLU A 75 -9.07 9.46 -0.85
C GLU A 75 -7.69 9.67 -0.23
N VAL A 76 -7.57 9.21 1.02
CA VAL A 76 -6.32 9.19 1.79
C VAL A 76 -6.26 7.88 2.57
N ILE A 77 -5.12 7.24 2.60
CA ILE A 77 -4.87 6.06 3.42
C ILE A 77 -4.22 6.48 4.75
N GLY A 78 -4.76 5.95 5.85
CA GLY A 78 -4.08 5.92 7.13
C GLY A 78 -3.43 4.56 7.33
N LEU A 79 -2.12 4.52 7.58
CA LEU A 79 -1.41 3.30 7.99
C LEU A 79 -1.13 3.32 9.48
N TYR A 80 -1.01 2.13 10.11
CA TYR A 80 -0.80 1.95 11.55
C TYR A 80 -1.95 2.50 12.41
N LEU A 81 -3.17 2.48 11.89
CA LEU A 81 -4.35 2.92 12.63
C LEU A 81 -4.74 1.91 13.72
N THR A 82 -5.27 2.43 14.82
CA THR A 82 -5.82 1.65 15.93
C THR A 82 -7.35 1.67 15.95
N GLU A 83 -7.95 2.71 15.39
CA GLU A 83 -9.39 2.88 15.23
C GLU A 83 -9.74 3.52 13.89
N SER A 84 -10.94 3.21 13.39
CA SER A 84 -11.41 3.71 12.10
C SER A 84 -11.68 5.22 12.15
N ILE A 85 -11.47 5.90 11.03
CA ILE A 85 -11.67 7.34 10.88
C ILE A 85 -12.99 7.61 10.15
N PRO A 86 -13.87 8.49 10.66
CA PRO A 86 -15.11 8.81 9.99
C PRO A 86 -14.90 9.32 8.57
N ARG A 87 -15.66 8.78 7.63
CA ARG A 87 -15.66 9.21 6.23
C ARG A 87 -16.23 10.62 6.04
N LEU A 88 -15.99 11.21 4.88
CA LEU A 88 -16.50 12.52 4.45
C LEU A 88 -16.06 13.71 5.29
N LEU A 89 -15.06 13.53 6.13
CA LEU A 89 -14.36 14.66 6.77
C LEU A 89 -13.60 15.47 5.71
N GLY A 90 -13.24 16.70 6.06
CA GLY A 90 -12.29 17.47 5.25
C GLY A 90 -10.91 16.83 5.24
N LEU A 91 -10.22 16.94 4.11
CA LEU A 91 -8.93 16.30 3.85
C LEU A 91 -7.90 16.53 4.97
N ALA A 92 -7.73 17.80 5.40
CA ALA A 92 -6.79 18.13 6.47
C ALA A 92 -7.20 17.59 7.86
N GLU A 93 -8.49 17.49 8.13
CA GLU A 93 -9.00 16.90 9.39
C GLU A 93 -8.76 15.39 9.38
N THR A 94 -8.96 14.73 8.24
CA THR A 94 -8.64 13.30 8.09
C THR A 94 -7.16 13.05 8.36
N CYS A 95 -6.25 13.81 7.72
CA CYS A 95 -4.81 13.68 7.95
C CYS A 95 -4.44 13.90 9.43
N LYS A 96 -5.08 14.88 10.08
CA LYS A 96 -4.84 15.13 11.50
C LYS A 96 -5.26 13.92 12.36
N ARG A 97 -6.43 13.33 12.13
CA ARG A 97 -6.90 12.17 12.88
C ARG A 97 -6.06 10.93 12.68
N ILE A 98 -5.46 10.74 11.48
CA ILE A 98 -4.47 9.70 11.25
C ILE A 98 -3.26 9.92 12.17
N ARG A 99 -2.74 11.15 12.22
CA ARG A 99 -1.56 11.48 13.04
C ARG A 99 -1.85 11.46 14.54
N ASP A 100 -3.06 11.80 14.97
CA ASP A 100 -3.47 11.73 16.39
C ASP A 100 -3.41 10.27 16.90
N GLN A 101 -3.45 9.27 16.01
CA GLN A 101 -3.24 7.84 16.29
C GLN A 101 -1.78 7.39 16.09
N HIS A 102 -0.83 8.31 15.84
CA HIS A 102 0.54 8.00 15.44
C HIS A 102 0.65 7.24 14.11
N GLY A 103 -0.40 7.31 13.29
CA GLY A 103 -0.45 6.74 11.96
C GLY A 103 0.27 7.57 10.91
N LEU A 104 0.53 6.96 9.76
CA LEU A 104 1.11 7.62 8.59
C LEU A 104 0.02 8.02 7.60
N VAL A 105 0.14 9.23 7.07
CA VAL A 105 -0.72 9.73 5.99
C VAL A 105 -0.10 9.33 4.65
N TYR A 106 -0.76 8.42 3.97
CA TYR A 106 -0.39 7.95 2.65
C TYR A 106 -1.42 8.44 1.63
N VAL A 107 -0.98 9.04 0.53
CA VAL A 107 -1.87 9.54 -0.53
C VAL A 107 -1.85 8.57 -1.70
N PRO A 108 -2.95 7.80 -1.91
CA PRO A 108 -3.08 6.86 -3.00
C PRO A 108 -3.38 7.58 -4.32
N HIS A 109 -2.93 7.03 -5.45
CA HIS A 109 -3.26 7.44 -6.84
C HIS A 109 -3.63 8.93 -7.02
N PRO A 110 -2.77 9.89 -6.60
CA PRO A 110 -3.17 11.28 -6.34
C PRO A 110 -3.72 12.05 -7.53
N THR A 111 -3.36 11.70 -8.77
CA THR A 111 -3.81 12.41 -9.97
C THR A 111 -4.67 11.56 -10.92
N ASP A 112 -5.03 10.34 -10.52
CA ASP A 112 -5.86 9.46 -11.33
C ASP A 112 -7.34 9.93 -11.33
N THR A 113 -7.74 10.61 -12.40
CA THR A 113 -9.10 11.16 -12.53
C THR A 113 -10.19 10.12 -12.74
N SER A 114 -9.84 8.86 -12.96
CA SER A 114 -10.79 7.74 -13.01
C SER A 114 -11.21 7.26 -11.61
N ARG A 115 -10.53 7.77 -10.58
CA ARG A 115 -10.69 7.48 -9.17
C ARG A 115 -11.10 8.71 -8.39
N HIS A 116 -11.43 8.52 -7.12
CA HIS A 116 -11.68 9.63 -6.21
C HIS A 116 -10.36 10.22 -5.67
N ALA A 117 -9.46 10.58 -6.59
CA ALA A 117 -8.16 11.15 -6.29
C ALA A 117 -8.25 12.59 -5.74
N ILE A 118 -7.31 12.97 -4.88
CA ILE A 118 -7.28 14.33 -4.30
C ILE A 118 -6.88 15.41 -5.30
N GLY A 119 -6.15 15.07 -6.35
CA GLY A 119 -5.58 15.98 -7.34
C GLY A 119 -4.27 16.64 -6.89
N ILE A 120 -3.46 17.04 -7.88
CA ILE A 120 -2.09 17.54 -7.64
C ILE A 120 -2.06 18.81 -6.78
N GLU A 121 -3.03 19.71 -6.94
CA GLU A 121 -3.07 20.97 -6.18
C GLU A 121 -3.31 20.73 -4.68
N ARG A 122 -4.24 19.81 -4.35
CA ARG A 122 -4.50 19.46 -2.95
C ARG A 122 -3.35 18.67 -2.35
N LEU A 123 -2.73 17.78 -3.12
CA LEU A 123 -1.51 17.10 -2.71
C LEU A 123 -0.42 18.11 -2.36
N ALA A 124 -0.14 19.08 -3.23
CA ALA A 124 0.85 20.12 -2.98
C ALA A 124 0.54 20.95 -1.71
N ASN A 125 -0.73 21.28 -1.49
CA ASN A 125 -1.15 21.98 -0.27
C ASN A 125 -0.94 21.14 1.00
N LEU A 126 -1.22 19.84 0.95
CA LEU A 126 -0.95 18.93 2.08
C LEU A 126 0.55 18.82 2.37
N CYS A 127 1.39 18.68 1.32
CA CYS A 127 2.84 18.61 1.45
C CYS A 127 3.41 19.90 2.07
N GLN A 128 2.99 21.09 1.61
CA GLN A 128 3.38 22.39 2.19
C GLN A 128 3.04 22.51 3.68
N ARG A 129 2.01 21.81 4.13
CA ARG A 129 1.56 21.78 5.54
C ARG A 129 2.16 20.63 6.34
N ASN A 130 3.09 19.87 5.77
CA ASN A 130 3.71 18.67 6.37
C ASN A 130 2.66 17.64 6.84
N LEU A 131 1.60 17.44 6.05
CA LEU A 131 0.51 16.52 6.36
C LEU A 131 0.56 15.21 5.56
N VAL A 132 1.62 14.96 4.78
CA VAL A 132 1.81 13.74 3.99
C VAL A 132 3.10 13.06 4.43
N ASP A 133 3.08 11.75 4.49
CA ASP A 133 4.24 10.93 4.83
C ASP A 133 4.68 10.04 3.65
N ILE A 134 3.74 9.59 2.80
CA ILE A 134 3.99 8.68 1.67
C ILE A 134 3.10 9.09 0.49
N ILE A 135 3.64 9.00 -0.74
CA ILE A 135 2.89 9.27 -1.97
C ILE A 135 2.96 8.05 -2.89
N GLU A 136 1.80 7.58 -3.35
CA GLU A 136 1.72 6.56 -4.38
C GLU A 136 1.96 7.17 -5.76
N VAL A 137 2.82 6.55 -6.54
CA VAL A 137 3.11 6.98 -7.91
C VAL A 137 2.72 5.95 -8.97
N GLY A 138 2.32 4.77 -8.55
CA GLY A 138 1.84 3.74 -9.47
C GLY A 138 1.14 2.60 -8.75
N ASN A 139 0.10 2.06 -9.37
CA ASN A 139 -0.59 0.88 -8.88
C ASN A 139 -1.03 -0.02 -10.04
N SER A 140 -1.60 -1.18 -9.72
CA SER A 140 -1.97 -2.17 -10.74
C SER A 140 -3.08 -1.72 -11.70
N LYS A 141 -3.84 -0.70 -11.35
CA LYS A 141 -4.92 -0.17 -12.18
C LYS A 141 -4.44 0.95 -13.12
N SER A 142 -3.26 1.50 -12.88
CA SER A 142 -2.67 2.57 -13.70
C SER A 142 -1.74 2.01 -14.76
N ALA A 143 -1.87 2.46 -16.01
CA ALA A 143 -0.96 2.04 -17.09
C ALA A 143 0.44 2.66 -16.95
N HIS A 144 0.57 3.76 -16.24
CA HIS A 144 1.80 4.56 -16.15
C HIS A 144 2.05 5.06 -14.73
N ILE A 145 3.33 5.36 -14.47
CA ILE A 145 3.76 6.05 -13.25
C ILE A 145 3.27 7.51 -13.28
N ASP A 146 2.74 7.96 -12.14
CA ASP A 146 2.35 9.35 -11.93
C ASP A 146 3.60 10.25 -11.75
N ARG A 147 4.09 10.75 -12.87
CA ARG A 147 5.28 11.62 -12.89
C ARG A 147 5.07 12.97 -12.21
N GLN A 148 3.84 13.48 -12.18
CA GLN A 148 3.55 14.75 -11.51
C GLN A 148 3.67 14.59 -9.99
N ALA A 149 3.08 13.53 -9.46
CA ALA A 149 3.21 13.19 -8.04
C ALA A 149 4.66 12.87 -7.65
N GLU A 150 5.40 12.13 -8.51
CA GLU A 150 6.81 11.81 -8.26
C GLU A 150 7.71 13.08 -8.20
N VAL A 151 7.53 14.02 -9.10
CA VAL A 151 8.26 15.29 -9.09
C VAL A 151 7.92 16.13 -7.85
N LEU A 152 6.64 16.18 -7.50
CA LEU A 152 6.19 16.88 -6.30
C LEU A 152 6.78 16.25 -5.03
N ALA A 153 6.73 14.93 -4.90
CA ALA A 153 7.31 14.20 -3.76
C ALA A 153 8.79 14.55 -3.55
N ARG A 154 9.57 14.55 -4.62
CA ARG A 154 11.00 14.93 -4.58
C ARG A 154 11.23 16.34 -4.05
N SER A 155 10.36 17.31 -4.40
CA SER A 155 10.50 18.69 -3.94
C SER A 155 10.25 18.88 -2.45
N PHE A 156 9.60 17.90 -1.81
CA PHE A 156 9.33 17.85 -0.37
C PHE A 156 10.09 16.74 0.36
N GLU A 157 11.03 16.08 -0.31
CA GLU A 157 11.82 14.96 0.24
C GLU A 157 10.96 13.83 0.80
N LEU A 158 9.78 13.60 0.19
CA LEU A 158 8.85 12.55 0.58
C LEU A 158 9.12 11.25 -0.19
N PRO A 159 9.00 10.09 0.46
CA PRO A 159 9.12 8.80 -0.21
C PRO A 159 7.96 8.58 -1.19
N VAL A 160 8.27 7.88 -2.29
CA VAL A 160 7.29 7.41 -3.25
C VAL A 160 7.23 5.89 -3.24
N VAL A 161 6.05 5.36 -3.49
CA VAL A 161 5.79 3.92 -3.52
C VAL A 161 4.98 3.53 -4.75
N ALA A 162 5.11 2.26 -5.16
CA ALA A 162 4.09 1.58 -5.92
C ALA A 162 3.47 0.49 -5.06
N ALA A 163 2.18 0.29 -5.23
CA ALA A 163 1.38 -0.71 -4.53
C ALA A 163 0.39 -1.36 -5.50
N SER A 164 -0.28 -2.44 -5.13
CA SER A 164 -1.17 -3.11 -6.09
C SER A 164 -2.53 -2.43 -6.23
N ASP A 165 -3.07 -1.87 -5.17
CA ASP A 165 -4.47 -1.44 -5.09
C ASP A 165 -5.41 -2.59 -5.53
N ALA A 166 -5.07 -3.79 -5.06
CA ALA A 166 -5.69 -5.04 -5.49
C ALA A 166 -7.13 -5.14 -4.98
N HIS A 167 -8.07 -5.37 -5.90
CA HIS A 167 -9.49 -5.65 -5.61
C HIS A 167 -9.86 -7.10 -5.99
N VAL A 168 -8.93 -7.82 -6.56
CA VAL A 168 -8.98 -9.25 -6.87
C VAL A 168 -7.69 -9.91 -6.42
N ALA A 169 -7.75 -11.17 -6.04
CA ALA A 169 -6.63 -11.90 -5.44
C ALA A 169 -5.38 -11.90 -6.34
N GLU A 170 -5.57 -12.09 -7.64
CA GLU A 170 -4.49 -12.19 -8.62
C GLU A 170 -3.73 -10.88 -8.83
N ALA A 171 -4.30 -9.75 -8.43
CA ALA A 171 -3.65 -8.46 -8.51
C ALA A 171 -2.72 -8.17 -7.33
N ILE A 172 -2.83 -8.90 -6.20
CA ILE A 172 -2.02 -8.72 -5.01
C ILE A 172 -0.53 -8.85 -5.37
N GLY A 173 0.27 -7.84 -5.00
CA GLY A 173 1.70 -7.82 -5.27
C GLY A 173 2.09 -7.68 -6.76
N SER A 174 1.15 -7.35 -7.67
CA SER A 174 1.48 -7.05 -9.07
C SER A 174 2.32 -5.76 -9.19
N SER A 175 2.04 -4.78 -8.35
CA SER A 175 2.90 -3.63 -8.07
C SER A 175 3.27 -3.65 -6.60
N PHE A 176 4.52 -3.33 -6.28
CA PHE A 176 5.04 -3.38 -4.91
C PHE A 176 6.25 -2.46 -4.74
N THR A 177 6.62 -2.19 -3.51
CA THR A 177 7.85 -1.46 -3.16
C THR A 177 8.83 -2.40 -2.49
N THR A 178 10.14 -2.14 -2.60
CA THR A 178 11.18 -2.92 -1.95
C THR A 178 11.98 -2.06 -0.99
N ILE A 179 12.21 -2.60 0.20
CA ILE A 179 13.00 -1.98 1.27
C ILE A 179 14.10 -2.94 1.74
N SER A 180 15.06 -2.44 2.51
CA SER A 180 16.23 -3.22 2.93
C SER A 180 15.97 -4.18 4.09
N ARG A 181 14.96 -3.95 4.91
CA ARG A 181 14.54 -4.79 6.04
C ARG A 181 13.11 -4.47 6.47
N LEU A 182 12.50 -5.32 7.28
CA LEU A 182 11.20 -5.03 7.87
C LEU A 182 11.28 -3.84 8.84
N PRO A 183 10.30 -2.92 8.81
CA PRO A 183 10.21 -1.83 9.78
C PRO A 183 9.71 -2.33 11.13
N ASN A 184 10.21 -1.76 12.22
CA ASN A 184 9.71 -2.03 13.57
C ASN A 184 8.48 -1.17 13.92
N ASP A 185 8.36 0.00 13.31
CA ASP A 185 7.30 0.96 13.55
C ASP A 185 7.04 1.87 12.33
N ALA A 186 6.07 2.77 12.46
CA ALA A 186 5.66 3.71 11.42
C ALA A 186 6.81 4.66 10.99
N SER A 187 7.55 5.21 11.93
CA SER A 187 8.65 6.13 11.66
C SER A 187 9.79 5.47 10.89
N GLU A 188 10.09 4.22 11.26
CA GLU A 188 11.11 3.44 10.56
C GLU A 188 10.68 3.06 9.15
N LEU A 189 9.39 2.78 8.92
CA LEU A 189 8.87 2.55 7.56
C LEU A 189 9.17 3.76 6.65
N VAL A 190 8.86 4.98 7.07
CA VAL A 190 9.16 6.19 6.28
C VAL A 190 10.66 6.30 6.00
N THR A 191 11.51 6.07 6.99
CA THR A 191 12.98 6.11 6.83
C THR A 191 13.48 5.11 5.81
N LEU A 192 12.95 3.88 5.81
CA LEU A 192 13.31 2.83 4.86
C LEU A 192 12.80 3.16 3.44
N LEU A 193 11.62 3.75 3.34
CA LEU A 193 11.03 4.15 2.07
C LEU A 193 11.80 5.25 1.35
N LEU A 194 12.51 6.14 2.04
CA LEU A 194 13.36 7.15 1.42
C LEU A 194 14.49 6.55 0.55
N ASN A 195 14.88 5.30 0.83
CA ASN A 195 15.91 4.57 0.09
C ASN A 195 15.34 3.33 -0.62
N SER A 196 14.05 3.31 -0.87
CA SER A 196 13.35 2.20 -1.51
C SER A 196 13.47 2.22 -3.03
N SER A 197 13.09 1.11 -3.63
CA SER A 197 12.80 0.99 -5.06
C SER A 197 11.40 0.42 -5.21
N TYR A 198 10.73 0.72 -6.32
CA TYR A 198 9.41 0.17 -6.58
C TYR A 198 9.37 -0.60 -7.89
N HIS A 199 8.49 -1.58 -7.96
CA HIS A 199 8.09 -2.30 -9.16
C HIS A 199 6.66 -1.92 -9.49
N HIS A 200 6.43 -1.43 -10.70
CA HIS A 200 5.10 -1.09 -11.19
C HIS A 200 4.73 -1.98 -12.36
N GLN A 201 3.57 -2.63 -12.26
CA GLN A 201 2.98 -3.42 -13.33
C GLN A 201 1.47 -3.29 -13.28
N ALA A 202 0.88 -2.75 -14.35
CA ALA A 202 -0.57 -2.75 -14.51
C ALA A 202 -1.09 -4.19 -14.59
N PHE A 203 -2.09 -4.52 -13.80
CA PHE A 203 -2.75 -5.81 -13.83
C PHE A 203 -3.72 -5.87 -15.01
N ASP A 204 -3.61 -6.95 -15.78
CA ASP A 204 -4.53 -7.26 -16.89
C ASP A 204 -5.18 -8.62 -16.61
N PRO A 205 -6.49 -8.65 -16.29
CA PRO A 205 -7.16 -9.89 -15.92
C PRO A 205 -7.13 -10.95 -17.03
N VAL A 206 -7.01 -10.56 -18.29
CA VAL A 206 -6.94 -11.50 -19.42
C VAL A 206 -5.54 -12.07 -19.56
N ARG A 207 -4.50 -11.23 -19.45
CA ARG A 207 -3.09 -11.64 -19.54
C ARG A 207 -2.64 -12.37 -18.28
N ASP A 208 -3.06 -11.89 -17.12
CA ASP A 208 -2.53 -12.34 -15.83
C ASP A 208 -3.32 -13.53 -15.23
N ALA A 209 -4.52 -13.83 -15.74
CA ALA A 209 -5.25 -15.09 -15.42
C ALA A 209 -4.47 -16.38 -15.80
N THR A 210 -3.42 -16.26 -16.62
CA THR A 210 -2.54 -17.38 -16.98
C THR A 210 -1.31 -17.50 -16.06
N ARG A 211 -1.14 -16.64 -15.07
CA ARG A 211 -0.09 -16.78 -14.05
C ARG A 211 -0.45 -17.95 -13.14
N THR A 212 0.01 -19.13 -13.52
CA THR A 212 0.02 -20.28 -12.62
C THR A 212 0.82 -19.90 -11.39
N ILE A 213 0.20 -19.96 -10.21
CA ILE A 213 0.89 -19.82 -8.92
C ILE A 213 1.96 -20.92 -8.90
N ILE A 214 3.21 -20.57 -9.12
CA ILE A 214 4.33 -21.50 -8.95
C ILE A 214 4.50 -21.64 -7.44
N LEU A 215 3.76 -22.58 -6.86
CA LEU A 215 4.03 -23.03 -5.51
C LEU A 215 5.47 -23.56 -5.48
N PRO A 216 6.30 -23.18 -4.49
CA PRO A 216 7.60 -23.78 -4.33
C PRO A 216 7.41 -25.28 -4.19
N SER A 217 8.03 -26.06 -5.09
CA SER A 217 8.01 -27.52 -5.01
C SER A 217 8.62 -27.93 -3.67
N ASN A 218 7.80 -28.51 -2.80
CA ASN A 218 8.27 -29.18 -1.61
C ASN A 218 9.16 -30.35 -2.08
N SER A 219 10.46 -30.10 -2.27
CA SER A 219 11.45 -31.16 -2.39
C SER A 219 11.61 -31.76 -0.99
N GLY A 220 10.70 -32.70 -0.66
CA GLY A 220 10.86 -33.55 0.49
C GLY A 220 12.20 -34.25 0.40
N LYS A 221 13.08 -33.98 1.36
CA LYS A 221 14.17 -34.87 1.66
C LYS A 221 13.63 -35.96 2.58
N SER A 222 13.54 -37.14 2.01
CA SER A 222 13.49 -38.41 2.73
C SER A 222 14.73 -38.61 3.58
#